data_ba8102e55be1d864aa99eb6efe429049
#
_entry.id   ba8102e55be1d864aa99eb6efe429049
#
_cell.length_a   1.000
_cell.length_b   1.000
_cell.length_c   1.000
_cell.angle_alpha   90.00
_cell.angle_beta   90.00
_cell.angle_gamma   90.00
#
_symmetry.space_group_name_H-M   'P 1'
#
loop_
_entity.id
_entity.type
_entity.pdbx_description
1 polymer ?
#
loop_
_entity_poly.entity_id
_entity_poly.type
_entity_poly.pdbx_seq_one_letter_code
_entity_poly.pdbx_strand_id
1 'polypeptide(L)'
;MITVVGCDGGPLPALAAQRLAAATLLVGGQRHLSTVDGLASHAERVVLGDLAAATARLAAHAGTAVVLASGDPGFFGIVRALHRAGLRPEVLPAVSSVAVAFARLGLPWDDAVVVSAHGSVGERGLRRAVNVCRAYPKVAVLTGPSAGPAQLAAALPGRRLVVASRLGGTDERVGDYDGTSWPEPTVVLALSDVDADACWTAGAQPPPAGWALPEAAFAHRNSMVTKAEVRALVLARLGPRLGDLVWDIGTGSGSVAIECARLGAAVVAVDRDLAACELVRRNAATFGVAVDVVHAAAPHALDRLPEPDAVFVGGGGPDVLAACAARGPARLVAAYAAVEHLGPAIAALRAAGYRAEGTQLQASRLAELPDGSHRLAALNPVTVLWAEPA
;
A
#
# COMPACT_ATOMS: atom_id res chain seq x y z
N MET A 1 0.42 10.34 36.82
CA MET A 1 1.12 10.82 35.61
C MET A 1 1.59 9.61 34.82
N ILE A 2 1.42 9.63 33.48
CA ILE A 2 1.86 8.52 32.59
C ILE A 2 3.00 9.02 31.71
N THR A 3 4.11 8.30 31.67
CA THR A 3 5.24 8.56 30.75
C THR A 3 5.45 7.34 29.87
N VAL A 4 5.56 7.53 28.53
CA VAL A 4 5.95 6.48 27.61
C VAL A 4 7.41 6.66 27.23
N VAL A 5 8.22 5.64 27.48
CA VAL A 5 9.66 5.64 27.22
C VAL A 5 9.96 4.72 26.04
N GLY A 6 10.57 5.26 25.00
CA GLY A 6 11.10 4.50 23.88
C GLY A 6 12.37 3.76 24.28
N CYS A 7 12.52 2.54 23.75
CA CYS A 7 13.68 1.68 23.98
C CYS A 7 14.22 1.20 22.63
N ASP A 8 15.46 1.55 22.33
CA ASP A 8 16.15 1.16 21.08
C ASP A 8 17.34 0.20 21.33
N GLY A 9 17.47 -0.29 22.57
CA GLY A 9 18.58 -1.15 22.99
C GLY A 9 19.81 -0.40 23.50
N GLY A 10 19.86 0.92 23.32
CA GLY A 10 20.92 1.79 23.87
C GLY A 10 20.67 2.18 25.34
N PRO A 11 21.60 2.97 25.92
CA PRO A 11 21.43 3.49 27.26
C PRO A 11 20.25 4.46 27.34
N LEU A 12 19.46 4.36 28.41
CA LEU A 12 18.32 5.24 28.61
C LEU A 12 18.79 6.68 28.88
N PRO A 13 18.10 7.69 28.28
CA PRO A 13 18.34 9.09 28.65
C PRO A 13 18.10 9.33 30.14
N ALA A 14 18.82 10.30 30.72
CA ALA A 14 18.75 10.60 32.16
C ALA A 14 17.30 10.87 32.64
N LEU A 15 16.51 11.58 31.87
CA LEU A 15 15.10 11.83 32.17
C LEU A 15 14.26 10.54 32.19
N ALA A 16 14.52 9.61 31.27
CA ALA A 16 13.84 8.31 31.26
C ALA A 16 14.18 7.49 32.49
N ALA A 17 15.46 7.46 32.90
CA ALA A 17 15.91 6.82 34.13
C ALA A 17 15.23 7.42 35.37
N GLN A 18 15.10 8.75 35.45
CA GLN A 18 14.38 9.43 36.54
C GLN A 18 12.89 9.05 36.59
N ARG A 19 12.21 8.99 35.43
CA ARG A 19 10.81 8.56 35.34
C ARG A 19 10.63 7.12 35.81
N LEU A 20 11.55 6.22 35.42
CA LEU A 20 11.56 4.83 35.85
C LEU A 20 11.76 4.68 37.35
N ALA A 21 12.74 5.42 37.93
CA ALA A 21 13.00 5.39 39.35
C ALA A 21 11.81 5.86 40.21
N ALA A 22 10.99 6.77 39.67
CA ALA A 22 9.79 7.29 40.35
C ALA A 22 8.53 6.49 40.02
N ALA A 23 8.60 5.47 39.15
CA ALA A 23 7.41 4.73 38.73
C ALA A 23 6.88 3.81 39.81
N THR A 24 5.57 3.80 40.00
CA THR A 24 4.84 2.87 40.88
C THR A 24 4.11 1.78 40.06
N LEU A 25 3.96 2.00 38.74
CA LEU A 25 3.45 1.02 37.79
C LEU A 25 4.35 1.03 36.54
N LEU A 26 4.80 -0.13 36.10
CA LEU A 26 5.61 -0.33 34.93
C LEU A 26 4.90 -1.28 33.96
N VAL A 27 4.63 -0.81 32.74
CA VAL A 27 3.93 -1.59 31.70
C VAL A 27 4.86 -1.73 30.50
N GLY A 28 5.02 -2.92 29.94
CA GLY A 28 5.88 -3.11 28.76
C GLY A 28 5.91 -4.56 28.30
N GLY A 29 6.48 -4.80 27.13
CA GLY A 29 6.79 -6.16 26.68
C GLY A 29 7.82 -6.79 27.64
N GLN A 30 7.76 -8.12 27.81
CA GLN A 30 8.65 -8.86 28.72
C GLN A 30 10.13 -8.49 28.52
N ARG A 31 10.56 -8.37 27.26
CA ARG A 31 11.93 -7.98 26.90
C ARG A 31 12.34 -6.62 27.49
N HIS A 32 11.46 -5.61 27.40
CA HIS A 32 11.77 -4.27 27.90
C HIS A 32 11.70 -4.20 29.43
N LEU A 33 10.78 -4.96 30.03
CA LEU A 33 10.71 -5.04 31.49
C LEU A 33 12.00 -5.60 32.08
N SER A 34 12.60 -6.61 31.44
CA SER A 34 13.86 -7.22 31.90
C SER A 34 15.06 -6.26 31.81
N THR A 35 15.09 -5.34 30.83
CA THR A 35 16.22 -4.39 30.68
C THR A 35 16.23 -3.30 31.73
N VAL A 36 15.15 -3.07 32.46
CA VAL A 36 15.03 -2.01 33.47
C VAL A 36 14.88 -2.55 34.92
N ASP A 37 15.19 -3.82 35.15
CA ASP A 37 15.02 -4.50 36.45
C ASP A 37 15.66 -3.75 37.62
N GLY A 38 16.83 -3.17 37.41
CA GLY A 38 17.54 -2.44 38.45
C GLY A 38 17.03 -1.01 38.71
N LEU A 39 16.23 -0.43 37.80
CA LEU A 39 15.81 0.98 37.87
C LEU A 39 14.43 1.18 38.52
N ALA A 40 13.58 0.19 38.50
CA ALA A 40 12.19 0.27 38.99
C ALA A 40 11.79 -1.00 39.77
N SER A 41 12.66 -1.42 40.71
CA SER A 41 12.49 -2.68 41.47
C SER A 41 11.22 -2.71 42.34
N HIS A 42 10.74 -1.54 42.76
CA HIS A 42 9.54 -1.40 43.61
C HIS A 42 8.23 -1.22 42.86
N ALA A 43 8.28 -1.02 41.53
CA ALA A 43 7.08 -0.81 40.74
C ALA A 43 6.33 -2.11 40.49
N GLU A 44 5.00 -2.05 40.52
CA GLU A 44 4.15 -3.11 40.00
C GLU A 44 4.41 -3.29 38.50
N ARG A 45 4.55 -4.52 38.03
CA ARG A 45 4.88 -4.85 36.64
C ARG A 45 3.71 -5.49 35.92
N VAL A 46 3.39 -4.96 34.76
CA VAL A 46 2.34 -5.50 33.87
C VAL A 46 2.97 -5.79 32.50
N VAL A 47 2.96 -7.05 32.13
CA VAL A 47 3.40 -7.47 30.80
C VAL A 47 2.36 -7.06 29.78
N LEU A 48 2.77 -6.31 28.76
CA LEU A 48 1.92 -5.85 27.67
C LEU A 48 1.55 -7.04 26.76
N GLY A 49 0.35 -7.55 26.92
CA GLY A 49 -0.27 -8.56 26.07
C GLY A 49 -1.55 -8.01 25.47
N ASP A 50 -2.62 -7.94 26.29
CA ASP A 50 -3.87 -7.27 25.92
C ASP A 50 -3.76 -5.76 26.13
N LEU A 51 -3.81 -5.01 25.02
CA LEU A 51 -3.72 -3.56 25.02
C LEU A 51 -4.90 -2.89 25.73
N ALA A 52 -6.11 -3.46 25.63
CA ALA A 52 -7.30 -2.93 26.30
C ALA A 52 -7.19 -3.06 27.82
N ALA A 53 -6.77 -4.22 28.31
CA ALA A 53 -6.52 -4.46 29.73
C ALA A 53 -5.39 -3.55 30.27
N ALA A 54 -4.30 -3.39 29.52
CA ALA A 54 -3.18 -2.50 29.90
C ALA A 54 -3.62 -1.03 29.99
N THR A 55 -4.40 -0.54 29.01
CA THR A 55 -4.90 0.85 29.02
C THR A 55 -5.89 1.09 30.17
N ALA A 56 -6.77 0.13 30.46
CA ALA A 56 -7.68 0.21 31.60
C ALA A 56 -6.90 0.24 32.93
N ARG A 57 -5.86 -0.58 33.07
CA ARG A 57 -4.98 -0.60 34.26
C ARG A 57 -4.24 0.73 34.45
N LEU A 58 -3.73 1.31 33.36
CA LEU A 58 -3.09 2.63 33.36
C LEU A 58 -4.07 3.74 33.75
N ALA A 59 -5.31 3.71 33.25
CA ALA A 59 -6.33 4.69 33.57
C ALA A 59 -6.75 4.66 35.03
N ALA A 60 -6.81 3.47 35.62
CA ALA A 60 -7.17 3.27 37.02
C ALA A 60 -6.02 3.56 38.01
N HIS A 61 -4.79 3.77 37.52
CA HIS A 61 -3.62 3.96 38.39
C HIS A 61 -3.48 5.40 38.88
N ALA A 62 -3.53 5.59 40.20
CA ALA A 62 -3.45 6.92 40.82
C ALA A 62 -2.01 7.48 40.94
N GLY A 63 -0.99 6.63 40.79
CA GLY A 63 0.43 6.99 40.93
C GLY A 63 1.12 7.42 39.64
N THR A 64 2.45 7.26 39.63
CA THR A 64 3.29 7.45 38.44
C THR A 64 3.40 6.14 37.67
N ALA A 65 3.05 6.17 36.39
CA ALA A 65 3.13 4.99 35.51
C ALA A 65 4.14 5.23 34.39
N VAL A 66 4.96 4.23 34.09
CA VAL A 66 5.84 4.23 32.91
C VAL A 66 5.44 3.09 31.99
N VAL A 67 5.35 3.41 30.69
CA VAL A 67 5.11 2.44 29.62
C VAL A 67 6.36 2.35 28.77
N LEU A 68 6.90 1.13 28.63
CA LEU A 68 8.05 0.86 27.79
C LEU A 68 7.60 0.42 26.39
N ALA A 69 8.16 1.03 25.35
CA ALA A 69 7.84 0.71 23.95
C ALA A 69 9.13 0.58 23.13
N SER A 70 9.10 -0.23 22.07
CA SER A 70 10.24 -0.35 21.15
C SER A 70 10.39 0.91 20.30
N GLY A 71 11.61 1.42 20.13
CA GLY A 71 11.94 2.55 19.29
C GLY A 71 11.15 3.82 19.63
N ASP A 72 10.56 4.47 18.62
CA ASP A 72 9.71 5.64 18.80
C ASP A 72 8.26 5.25 19.15
N PRO A 73 7.76 5.55 20.34
CA PRO A 73 6.41 5.23 20.76
C PRO A 73 5.31 5.95 19.96
N GLY A 74 5.64 7.06 19.30
CA GLY A 74 4.74 7.83 18.44
C GLY A 74 4.58 7.26 17.05
N PHE A 75 5.55 6.46 16.58
CA PHE A 75 5.60 5.93 15.22
C PHE A 75 5.01 4.51 15.15
N PHE A 76 3.75 4.38 14.74
CA PHE A 76 2.95 3.14 14.78
C PHE A 76 2.89 2.47 16.16
N GLY A 77 3.21 3.24 17.23
CA GLY A 77 3.37 2.76 18.59
C GLY A 77 2.14 2.95 19.48
N ILE A 78 2.37 2.69 20.78
CA ILE A 78 1.33 2.63 21.82
C ILE A 78 0.66 3.99 22.08
N VAL A 79 1.32 5.13 21.79
CA VAL A 79 0.79 6.47 22.05
C VAL A 79 -0.60 6.67 21.43
N ARG A 80 -0.81 6.18 20.21
CA ARG A 80 -2.11 6.26 19.55
C ARG A 80 -3.21 5.50 20.31
N ALA A 81 -2.89 4.36 20.87
CA ALA A 81 -3.83 3.57 21.67
C ALA A 81 -4.17 4.27 22.99
N LEU A 82 -3.17 4.83 23.68
CA LEU A 82 -3.37 5.61 24.89
C LEU A 82 -4.26 6.84 24.65
N HIS A 83 -4.03 7.58 23.56
CA HIS A 83 -4.87 8.71 23.18
C HIS A 83 -6.34 8.29 22.90
N ARG A 84 -6.55 7.14 22.25
CA ARG A 84 -7.92 6.61 22.02
C ARG A 84 -8.61 6.24 23.33
N ALA A 85 -7.86 5.82 24.34
CA ALA A 85 -8.36 5.57 25.69
C ALA A 85 -8.51 6.84 26.55
N GLY A 86 -8.36 8.03 25.97
CA GLY A 86 -8.46 9.32 26.68
C GLY A 86 -7.24 9.71 27.50
N LEU A 87 -6.17 8.91 27.46
CA LEU A 87 -4.94 9.16 28.21
C LEU A 87 -4.01 10.10 27.43
N ARG A 88 -3.29 10.97 28.17
CA ARG A 88 -2.35 11.94 27.60
C ARG A 88 -0.98 11.75 28.27
N PRO A 89 -0.12 10.87 27.73
CA PRO A 89 1.18 10.61 28.31
C PRO A 89 2.21 11.68 27.93
N GLU A 90 3.21 11.87 28.79
CA GLU A 90 4.51 12.39 28.38
C GLU A 90 5.20 11.33 27.52
N VAL A 91 5.85 11.73 26.42
CA VAL A 91 6.54 10.79 25.52
C VAL A 91 8.02 11.12 25.47
N LEU A 92 8.85 10.16 25.79
CA LEU A 92 10.31 10.21 25.68
C LEU A 92 10.72 9.25 24.54
N PRO A 93 10.96 9.76 23.32
CA PRO A 93 11.22 8.90 22.18
C PRO A 93 12.62 8.30 22.19
N ALA A 94 12.80 7.17 21.51
CA ALA A 94 14.07 6.65 21.08
C ALA A 94 14.11 6.60 19.54
N VAL A 95 15.26 6.21 18.96
CA VAL A 95 15.38 6.09 17.50
C VAL A 95 14.45 4.98 17.00
N SER A 96 13.65 5.27 15.96
CA SER A 96 12.73 4.27 15.42
C SER A 96 13.48 3.10 14.81
N SER A 97 12.92 1.89 14.90
CA SER A 97 13.50 0.69 14.28
C SER A 97 13.66 0.83 12.77
N VAL A 98 12.81 1.62 12.11
CA VAL A 98 12.92 1.92 10.68
C VAL A 98 14.18 2.74 10.41
N ALA A 99 14.42 3.83 11.15
CA ALA A 99 15.61 4.65 10.98
C ALA A 99 16.89 3.83 11.25
N VAL A 100 16.87 2.99 12.29
CA VAL A 100 18.02 2.10 12.59
C VAL A 100 18.24 1.10 11.44
N ALA A 101 17.18 0.48 10.88
CA ALA A 101 17.30 -0.46 9.79
C ALA A 101 17.96 0.17 8.55
N PHE A 102 17.53 1.36 8.15
CA PHE A 102 18.16 2.09 7.03
C PHE A 102 19.61 2.51 7.34
N ALA A 103 19.87 2.97 8.57
CA ALA A 103 21.21 3.33 8.99
C ALA A 103 22.20 2.15 8.93
N ARG A 104 21.76 0.91 9.26
CA ARG A 104 22.61 -0.29 9.15
C ARG A 104 23.00 -0.62 7.71
N LEU A 105 22.22 -0.16 6.73
CA LEU A 105 22.52 -0.31 5.31
C LEU A 105 23.22 0.92 4.70
N GLY A 106 23.36 2.01 5.45
CA GLY A 106 23.89 3.27 4.92
C GLY A 106 22.99 3.91 3.85
N LEU A 107 21.69 3.65 3.89
CA LEU A 107 20.74 4.15 2.91
C LEU A 107 19.94 5.35 3.42
N PRO A 108 19.70 6.37 2.58
CA PRO A 108 18.71 7.40 2.84
C PRO A 108 17.31 6.77 2.84
N TRP A 109 16.36 7.39 3.55
CA TRP A 109 14.99 6.86 3.68
C TRP A 109 13.88 7.92 3.65
N ASP A 110 14.21 9.14 3.27
CA ASP A 110 13.25 10.21 3.03
C ASP A 110 12.27 9.89 1.89
N ASP A 111 12.68 9.08 0.94
CA ASP A 111 11.89 8.54 -0.17
C ASP A 111 11.18 7.19 0.16
N ALA A 112 11.39 6.63 1.36
CA ALA A 112 10.82 5.35 1.73
C ALA A 112 9.38 5.46 2.21
N VAL A 113 8.52 4.57 1.73
CA VAL A 113 7.17 4.38 2.29
C VAL A 113 7.26 3.43 3.47
N VAL A 114 6.67 3.81 4.61
CA VAL A 114 6.62 2.94 5.78
C VAL A 114 5.22 2.40 5.97
N VAL A 115 5.08 1.08 6.04
CA VAL A 115 3.81 0.40 6.26
C VAL A 115 3.89 -0.52 7.47
N SER A 116 2.85 -0.51 8.29
CA SER A 116 2.73 -1.43 9.41
C SER A 116 1.80 -2.59 9.04
N ALA A 117 2.34 -3.79 9.11
CA ALA A 117 1.61 -5.05 9.05
C ALA A 117 1.44 -5.67 10.45
N HIS A 118 1.78 -4.92 11.51
CA HIS A 118 1.72 -5.33 12.91
C HIS A 118 0.31 -5.18 13.50
N GLY A 119 -0.05 -6.04 14.44
CA GLY A 119 -1.29 -5.94 15.22
C GLY A 119 -2.50 -6.63 14.60
N SER A 120 -3.71 -6.10 14.88
CA SER A 120 -5.02 -6.71 14.55
C SER A 120 -5.39 -6.67 13.05
N VAL A 121 -4.47 -6.35 12.17
CA VAL A 121 -4.75 -6.18 10.73
C VAL A 121 -4.73 -7.52 9.98
N GLY A 122 -4.14 -8.58 10.55
CA GLY A 122 -4.16 -9.95 10.02
C GLY A 122 -3.74 -10.06 8.54
N GLU A 123 -4.39 -10.95 7.79
CA GLU A 123 -4.13 -11.16 6.34
C GLU A 123 -4.32 -9.90 5.50
N ARG A 124 -5.25 -9.02 5.88
CA ARG A 124 -5.46 -7.73 5.20
C ARG A 124 -4.23 -6.82 5.35
N GLY A 125 -3.52 -6.90 6.47
CA GLY A 125 -2.28 -6.15 6.70
C GLY A 125 -1.15 -6.61 5.78
N LEU A 126 -0.96 -7.93 5.65
CA LEU A 126 0.01 -8.52 4.72
C LEU A 126 -0.30 -8.09 3.27
N ARG A 127 -1.55 -8.26 2.81
CA ARG A 127 -1.97 -7.89 1.46
C ARG A 127 -1.67 -6.42 1.14
N ARG A 128 -2.01 -5.50 2.04
CA ARG A 128 -1.72 -4.07 1.87
C ARG A 128 -0.22 -3.78 1.85
N ALA A 129 0.56 -4.37 2.74
CA ALA A 129 2.01 -4.21 2.75
C ALA A 129 2.64 -4.70 1.45
N VAL A 130 2.21 -5.87 0.95
CA VAL A 130 2.65 -6.43 -0.34
C VAL A 130 2.30 -5.49 -1.49
N ASN A 131 1.08 -4.95 -1.54
CA ASN A 131 0.67 -4.02 -2.59
C ASN A 131 1.49 -2.72 -2.55
N VAL A 132 1.79 -2.18 -1.36
CA VAL A 132 2.70 -1.03 -1.23
C VAL A 132 4.10 -1.38 -1.73
N CYS A 133 4.63 -2.57 -1.40
CA CYS A 133 5.93 -3.02 -1.90
C CYS A 133 5.96 -3.21 -3.43
N ARG A 134 4.83 -3.53 -4.06
CA ARG A 134 4.71 -3.59 -5.53
C ARG A 134 4.69 -2.20 -6.17
N ALA A 135 4.03 -1.24 -5.53
CA ALA A 135 3.84 0.11 -6.05
C ALA A 135 5.07 1.01 -5.88
N TYR A 136 5.87 0.79 -4.84
CA TYR A 136 6.97 1.69 -4.48
C TYR A 136 8.34 0.98 -4.49
N PRO A 137 9.39 1.68 -4.93
CA PRO A 137 10.74 1.11 -5.02
C PRO A 137 11.38 0.85 -3.66
N LYS A 138 11.08 1.64 -2.63
CA LYS A 138 11.66 1.57 -1.30
C LYS A 138 10.58 1.57 -0.22
N VAL A 139 10.41 0.44 0.45
CA VAL A 139 9.37 0.27 1.47
C VAL A 139 9.93 -0.37 2.73
N ALA A 140 9.64 0.22 3.88
CA ALA A 140 9.88 -0.42 5.17
C ALA A 140 8.59 -1.03 5.72
N VAL A 141 8.61 -2.32 6.01
CA VAL A 141 7.48 -3.05 6.58
C VAL A 141 7.77 -3.36 8.05
N LEU A 142 6.98 -2.77 8.94
CA LEU A 142 6.93 -3.20 10.35
C LEU A 142 6.14 -4.51 10.41
N THR A 143 6.82 -5.61 10.63
CA THR A 143 6.26 -6.96 10.54
C THR A 143 5.44 -7.35 11.76
N GLY A 144 4.69 -8.43 11.63
CA GLY A 144 3.92 -9.05 12.69
C GLY A 144 3.74 -10.55 12.41
N PRO A 145 3.12 -11.32 13.31
CA PRO A 145 3.05 -12.78 13.22
C PRO A 145 2.48 -13.33 11.91
N SER A 146 1.53 -12.62 11.30
CA SER A 146 0.91 -13.00 10.01
C SER A 146 1.56 -12.36 8.78
N ALA A 147 2.58 -11.52 8.95
CA ALA A 147 3.24 -10.74 7.90
C ALA A 147 4.73 -10.59 8.18
N GLY A 148 5.39 -11.70 8.39
CA GLY A 148 6.84 -11.79 8.60
C GLY A 148 7.63 -11.86 7.29
N PRO A 149 8.97 -11.99 7.39
CA PRO A 149 9.85 -12.04 6.22
C PRO A 149 9.49 -13.15 5.22
N ALA A 150 9.14 -14.33 5.71
CA ALA A 150 8.77 -15.47 4.86
C ALA A 150 7.50 -15.22 4.05
N GLN A 151 6.46 -14.67 4.67
CA GLN A 151 5.20 -14.33 3.99
C GLN A 151 5.39 -13.23 2.94
N LEU A 152 6.21 -12.22 3.26
CA LEU A 152 6.55 -11.16 2.31
C LEU A 152 7.36 -11.72 1.13
N ALA A 153 8.33 -12.57 1.36
CA ALA A 153 9.15 -13.19 0.30
C ALA A 153 8.30 -14.06 -0.63
N ALA A 154 7.39 -14.86 -0.08
CA ALA A 154 6.48 -15.69 -0.87
C ALA A 154 5.55 -14.84 -1.77
N ALA A 155 5.12 -13.67 -1.29
CA ALA A 155 4.20 -12.78 -2.02
C ALA A 155 4.91 -11.80 -2.98
N LEU A 156 6.24 -11.64 -2.88
CA LEU A 156 7.05 -10.69 -3.64
C LEU A 156 8.25 -11.38 -4.32
N PRO A 157 8.00 -12.36 -5.21
CA PRO A 157 9.08 -13.05 -5.89
C PRO A 157 9.95 -12.08 -6.70
N GLY A 158 11.28 -12.21 -6.58
CA GLY A 158 12.24 -11.35 -7.28
C GLY A 158 12.48 -9.97 -6.62
N ARG A 159 11.75 -9.61 -5.56
CA ARG A 159 12.02 -8.39 -4.81
C ARG A 159 13.15 -8.60 -3.80
N ARG A 160 14.14 -7.73 -3.77
CA ARG A 160 15.16 -7.75 -2.73
C ARG A 160 14.53 -7.42 -1.38
N LEU A 161 14.65 -8.32 -0.41
CA LEU A 161 14.17 -8.13 0.96
C LEU A 161 15.36 -8.16 1.92
N VAL A 162 15.58 -7.08 2.63
CA VAL A 162 16.55 -7.02 3.73
C VAL A 162 15.80 -7.10 5.03
N VAL A 163 16.17 -8.03 5.89
CA VAL A 163 15.57 -8.20 7.21
C VAL A 163 16.47 -7.61 8.26
N ALA A 164 15.91 -6.77 9.12
CA ALA A 164 16.54 -6.21 10.28
C ALA A 164 15.81 -6.70 11.53
N SER A 165 16.47 -7.51 12.35
CA SER A 165 15.91 -8.22 13.48
C SER A 165 16.57 -7.77 14.78
N ARG A 166 15.77 -7.61 15.84
CA ARG A 166 16.22 -7.31 17.21
C ARG A 166 17.17 -6.12 17.29
N LEU A 167 16.91 -5.10 16.51
CA LEU A 167 17.74 -3.91 16.38
C LEU A 167 18.05 -3.28 17.76
N GLY A 168 19.32 -2.89 17.92
CA GLY A 168 19.88 -2.34 19.16
C GLY A 168 20.19 -3.37 20.24
N GLY A 169 19.82 -4.64 20.06
CA GLY A 169 20.15 -5.71 21.01
C GLY A 169 21.51 -6.37 20.73
N THR A 170 21.98 -7.17 21.68
CA THR A 170 23.22 -7.95 21.53
C THR A 170 23.13 -9.05 20.48
N ASP A 171 21.93 -9.43 20.11
CA ASP A 171 21.55 -10.43 19.10
C ASP A 171 20.93 -9.80 17.85
N GLU A 172 21.29 -8.53 17.59
CA GLU A 172 20.92 -7.84 16.35
C GLU A 172 21.44 -8.59 15.12
N ARG A 173 20.55 -8.77 14.13
CA ARG A 173 20.88 -9.38 12.85
C ARG A 173 20.29 -8.54 11.72
N VAL A 174 21.10 -8.18 10.73
CA VAL A 174 20.68 -7.46 9.52
C VAL A 174 21.29 -8.14 8.29
N GLY A 175 20.49 -8.39 7.26
CA GLY A 175 20.96 -8.99 6.02
C GLY A 175 19.84 -9.30 5.04
N ASP A 176 20.20 -9.67 3.82
CA ASP A 176 19.26 -10.12 2.82
C ASP A 176 18.51 -11.39 3.32
N TYR A 177 17.22 -11.48 2.99
CA TYR A 177 16.42 -12.64 3.37
C TYR A 177 16.93 -13.89 2.65
N ASP A 178 17.32 -14.89 3.41
CA ASP A 178 18.00 -16.11 2.97
C ASP A 178 17.11 -17.38 3.04
N GLY A 179 15.81 -17.21 3.28
CA GLY A 179 14.87 -18.33 3.47
C GLY A 179 14.88 -18.93 4.88
N THR A 180 15.77 -18.48 5.77
CA THR A 180 15.82 -18.96 7.16
C THR A 180 14.85 -18.20 8.07
N SER A 181 14.65 -18.73 9.30
CA SER A 181 13.89 -18.05 10.33
C SER A 181 14.66 -16.85 10.90
N TRP A 182 13.96 -15.75 11.09
CA TRP A 182 14.49 -14.54 11.69
C TRP A 182 13.77 -14.25 13.02
N PRO A 183 14.50 -14.00 14.10
CA PRO A 183 13.88 -13.71 15.39
C PRO A 183 13.10 -12.40 15.38
N GLU A 184 11.91 -12.39 15.95
CA GLU A 184 11.13 -11.16 16.11
C GLU A 184 11.60 -10.31 17.31
N PRO A 185 11.36 -8.98 17.27
CA PRO A 185 10.67 -8.20 16.24
C PRO A 185 11.56 -7.93 15.02
N THR A 186 10.94 -7.83 13.83
CA THR A 186 11.65 -7.53 12.58
C THR A 186 11.10 -6.31 11.86
N VAL A 187 11.99 -5.63 11.13
CA VAL A 187 11.65 -4.69 10.06
C VAL A 187 12.15 -5.29 8.76
N VAL A 188 11.30 -5.32 7.73
CA VAL A 188 11.71 -5.77 6.40
C VAL A 188 11.77 -4.57 5.48
N LEU A 189 12.92 -4.36 4.84
CA LEU A 189 13.10 -3.37 3.79
C LEU A 189 12.94 -4.06 2.44
N ALA A 190 11.88 -3.71 1.71
CA ALA A 190 11.66 -4.16 0.34
C ALA A 190 12.24 -3.12 -0.61
N LEU A 191 13.32 -3.48 -1.29
CA LEU A 191 14.12 -2.58 -2.14
C LEU A 191 14.02 -2.99 -3.60
N SER A 192 14.10 -2.03 -4.51
CA SER A 192 14.33 -2.24 -5.95
C SER A 192 15.62 -1.55 -6.35
N ASP A 193 16.15 -1.93 -7.52
CA ASP A 193 17.38 -1.34 -8.09
C ASP A 193 17.12 0.05 -8.72
N VAL A 194 15.91 0.59 -8.59
CA VAL A 194 15.56 1.92 -9.09
C VAL A 194 15.91 2.93 -8.01
N ASP A 195 16.88 3.78 -8.29
CA ASP A 195 17.14 4.96 -7.47
C ASP A 195 15.97 5.93 -7.63
N ALA A 196 15.37 6.33 -6.53
CA ALA A 196 14.42 7.43 -6.53
C ALA A 196 15.19 8.76 -6.56
N ASP A 197 14.75 9.66 -7.43
CA ASP A 197 15.25 11.04 -7.42
C ASP A 197 15.01 11.69 -6.03
N ALA A 198 15.86 12.64 -5.67
CA ALA A 198 15.73 13.39 -4.42
C ALA A 198 14.32 13.97 -4.26
N CYS A 199 13.66 13.64 -3.16
CA CYS A 199 12.30 14.05 -2.87
C CYS A 199 12.30 15.33 -2.02
N TRP A 200 11.35 16.22 -2.28
CA TRP A 200 11.09 17.38 -1.43
C TRP A 200 10.09 17.06 -0.30
N THR A 201 9.47 15.89 -0.31
CA THR A 201 8.58 15.38 0.75
C THR A 201 9.02 14.00 1.19
N ALA A 202 8.87 13.69 2.48
CA ALA A 202 9.17 12.37 3.00
C ALA A 202 8.01 11.39 2.78
N GLY A 203 8.33 10.11 2.53
CA GLY A 203 7.37 9.02 2.37
C GLY A 203 6.86 8.83 0.95
N ALA A 204 5.57 8.46 0.81
CA ALA A 204 4.94 8.32 -0.51
C ALA A 204 4.99 9.64 -1.28
N GLN A 205 5.42 9.57 -2.54
CA GLN A 205 5.43 10.74 -3.41
C GLN A 205 4.02 11.35 -3.48
N PRO A 206 3.90 12.68 -3.51
CA PRO A 206 2.62 13.33 -3.74
C PRO A 206 2.06 12.87 -5.09
N PRO A 207 0.72 12.71 -5.21
CA PRO A 207 0.13 12.37 -6.49
C PRO A 207 0.52 13.43 -7.52
N PRO A 208 0.78 13.02 -8.78
CA PRO A 208 1.20 13.94 -9.82
C PRO A 208 0.14 15.01 -10.05
N ALA A 209 0.59 16.21 -10.40
CA ALA A 209 -0.31 17.30 -10.79
C ALA A 209 -1.08 16.88 -12.06
N GLY A 210 -2.37 16.64 -11.92
CA GLY A 210 -3.24 16.22 -13.01
C GLY A 210 -3.31 14.70 -13.23
N TRP A 211 -4.45 14.29 -13.72
CA TRP A 211 -4.86 12.93 -14.07
C TRP A 211 -5.71 12.99 -15.34
N ALA A 212 -6.03 11.86 -15.93
CA ALA A 212 -6.66 11.79 -17.25
C ALA A 212 -5.85 12.54 -18.33
N LEU A 213 -4.54 12.28 -18.36
CA LEU A 213 -3.61 12.93 -19.28
C LEU A 213 -4.05 12.77 -20.74
N PRO A 214 -3.66 13.69 -21.64
CA PRO A 214 -3.97 13.56 -23.05
C PRO A 214 -3.36 12.28 -23.65
N GLU A 215 -3.99 11.73 -24.69
CA GLU A 215 -3.55 10.49 -25.32
C GLU A 215 -2.09 10.56 -25.81
N ALA A 216 -1.66 11.74 -26.24
CA ALA A 216 -0.29 11.99 -26.71
C ALA A 216 0.80 11.78 -25.63
N ALA A 217 0.39 11.76 -24.35
CA ALA A 217 1.32 11.46 -23.25
C ALA A 217 1.71 9.98 -23.21
N PHE A 218 0.96 9.10 -23.90
CA PHE A 218 1.19 7.67 -23.90
C PHE A 218 1.66 7.18 -25.26
N ALA A 219 2.67 6.32 -25.31
CA ALA A 219 2.93 5.55 -26.50
C ALA A 219 1.76 4.62 -26.78
N HIS A 220 1.20 4.66 -27.99
CA HIS A 220 0.07 3.84 -28.38
C HIS A 220 0.13 3.50 -29.89
N ARG A 221 -0.65 2.51 -30.31
CA ARG A 221 -0.71 2.05 -31.69
C ARG A 221 -2.15 2.23 -32.23
N ASN A 222 -2.27 2.74 -33.46
CA ASN A 222 -3.56 2.83 -34.18
C ASN A 222 -4.69 3.50 -33.38
N SER A 223 -4.38 4.56 -32.61
CA SER A 223 -5.36 5.25 -31.73
C SER A 223 -6.02 4.35 -30.67
N MET A 224 -5.47 3.15 -30.42
CA MET A 224 -5.91 2.25 -29.37
C MET A 224 -5.38 2.74 -28.02
N VAL A 225 -6.01 3.77 -27.52
CA VAL A 225 -5.79 4.35 -26.19
C VAL A 225 -7.13 4.86 -25.67
N THR A 226 -7.42 4.57 -24.42
CA THR A 226 -8.62 5.09 -23.75
C THR A 226 -8.59 6.61 -23.76
N LYS A 227 -9.62 7.22 -24.33
CA LYS A 227 -9.70 8.69 -24.44
C LYS A 227 -9.68 9.35 -23.05
N ALA A 228 -9.10 10.54 -22.98
CA ALA A 228 -8.91 11.23 -21.69
C ALA A 228 -10.22 11.38 -20.92
N GLU A 229 -11.32 11.71 -21.58
CA GLU A 229 -12.64 11.89 -20.97
C GLU A 229 -13.20 10.57 -20.42
N VAL A 230 -13.03 9.48 -21.16
CA VAL A 230 -13.42 8.13 -20.71
C VAL A 230 -12.54 7.69 -19.56
N ARG A 231 -11.20 7.89 -19.67
CA ARG A 231 -10.25 7.52 -18.63
C ARG A 231 -10.50 8.31 -17.35
N ALA A 232 -10.87 9.59 -17.44
CA ALA A 232 -11.25 10.39 -16.29
C ALA A 232 -12.40 9.75 -15.50
N LEU A 233 -13.45 9.32 -16.17
CA LEU A 233 -14.58 8.64 -15.54
C LEU A 233 -14.17 7.27 -14.99
N VAL A 234 -13.41 6.48 -15.76
CA VAL A 234 -12.90 5.17 -15.33
C VAL A 234 -12.11 5.30 -14.04
N LEU A 235 -11.15 6.23 -13.97
CA LEU A 235 -10.34 6.45 -12.77
C LEU A 235 -11.17 6.93 -11.57
N ALA A 236 -12.16 7.81 -11.80
CA ALA A 236 -13.06 8.26 -10.76
C ALA A 236 -13.88 7.11 -10.15
N ARG A 237 -14.27 6.12 -10.96
CA ARG A 237 -15.04 4.94 -10.52
C ARG A 237 -14.17 3.83 -9.95
N LEU A 238 -12.94 3.64 -10.46
CA LEU A 238 -11.96 2.72 -9.88
C LEU A 238 -11.45 3.20 -8.52
N GLY A 239 -11.28 4.51 -8.34
CA GLY A 239 -10.75 5.11 -7.11
C GLY A 239 -9.41 4.50 -6.68
N PRO A 240 -8.39 4.42 -7.56
CA PRO A 240 -7.12 3.80 -7.22
C PRO A 240 -6.42 4.57 -6.09
N ARG A 241 -5.81 3.85 -5.15
CA ARG A 241 -5.16 4.45 -3.98
C ARG A 241 -4.05 3.55 -3.44
N LEU A 242 -3.21 4.14 -2.61
CA LEU A 242 -2.16 3.42 -1.90
C LEU A 242 -2.71 2.21 -1.14
N GLY A 243 -2.11 1.05 -1.37
CA GLY A 243 -2.47 -0.21 -0.73
C GLY A 243 -3.54 -1.02 -1.46
N ASP A 244 -4.15 -0.50 -2.52
CA ASP A 244 -5.02 -1.26 -3.42
C ASP A 244 -4.20 -1.97 -4.50
N LEU A 245 -4.71 -3.09 -5.00
CA LEU A 245 -4.27 -3.75 -6.22
C LEU A 245 -5.34 -3.58 -7.30
N VAL A 246 -4.97 -2.97 -8.42
CA VAL A 246 -5.84 -2.78 -9.58
C VAL A 246 -5.44 -3.73 -10.70
N TRP A 247 -6.41 -4.43 -11.28
CA TRP A 247 -6.21 -5.12 -12.55
C TRP A 247 -6.67 -4.23 -13.70
N ASP A 248 -5.86 -4.16 -14.76
CA ASP A 248 -6.20 -3.57 -16.06
C ASP A 248 -6.22 -4.68 -17.11
N ILE A 249 -7.41 -5.16 -17.46
CA ILE A 249 -7.61 -6.33 -18.32
C ILE A 249 -7.96 -5.89 -19.74
N GLY A 250 -7.16 -6.35 -20.71
CA GLY A 250 -7.17 -5.83 -22.08
C GLY A 250 -6.57 -4.42 -22.10
N THR A 251 -5.40 -4.31 -21.50
CA THR A 251 -4.77 -3.02 -21.13
C THR A 251 -4.37 -2.15 -22.32
N GLY A 252 -4.11 -2.75 -23.50
CA GLY A 252 -3.71 -2.04 -24.70
C GLY A 252 -2.45 -1.20 -24.52
N SER A 253 -2.59 0.13 -24.55
CA SER A 253 -1.46 1.05 -24.29
C SER A 253 -1.07 1.15 -22.81
N GLY A 254 -1.87 0.60 -21.90
CA GLY A 254 -1.67 0.71 -20.46
C GLY A 254 -2.08 2.06 -19.86
N SER A 255 -2.78 2.92 -20.59
CA SER A 255 -3.05 4.28 -20.11
C SER A 255 -3.84 4.32 -18.79
N VAL A 256 -4.76 3.36 -18.55
CA VAL A 256 -5.47 3.23 -17.27
C VAL A 256 -4.54 2.65 -16.21
N ALA A 257 -3.79 1.59 -16.52
CA ALA A 257 -2.79 1.00 -15.63
C ALA A 257 -1.79 2.03 -15.11
N ILE A 258 -1.19 2.80 -16.03
CA ILE A 258 -0.19 3.83 -15.70
C ILE A 258 -0.79 4.88 -14.77
N GLU A 259 -1.99 5.38 -15.06
CA GLU A 259 -2.60 6.41 -14.20
C GLU A 259 -3.03 5.86 -12.83
N CYS A 260 -3.46 4.60 -12.75
CA CYS A 260 -3.71 3.95 -11.45
C CYS A 260 -2.41 3.85 -10.63
N ALA A 261 -1.30 3.49 -11.26
CA ALA A 261 0.01 3.43 -10.60
C ALA A 261 0.51 4.82 -10.16
N ARG A 262 0.34 5.85 -10.99
CA ARG A 262 0.64 7.26 -10.64
C ARG A 262 -0.16 7.75 -9.42
N LEU A 263 -1.34 7.20 -9.18
CA LEU A 263 -2.18 7.48 -8.01
C LEU A 263 -1.84 6.59 -6.80
N GLY A 264 -0.77 5.78 -6.90
CA GLY A 264 -0.20 5.01 -5.79
C GLY A 264 -0.76 3.60 -5.61
N ALA A 265 -1.60 3.12 -6.51
CA ALA A 265 -2.05 1.73 -6.49
C ALA A 265 -0.98 0.79 -7.06
N ALA A 266 -0.91 -0.46 -6.56
CA ALA A 266 -0.27 -1.53 -7.28
C ALA A 266 -1.12 -1.92 -8.49
N VAL A 267 -0.49 -2.27 -9.61
CA VAL A 267 -1.22 -2.58 -10.85
C VAL A 267 -0.71 -3.85 -11.51
N VAL A 268 -1.63 -4.70 -11.92
CA VAL A 268 -1.38 -5.81 -12.85
C VAL A 268 -2.09 -5.50 -14.16
N ALA A 269 -1.33 -5.36 -15.24
CA ALA A 269 -1.83 -5.12 -16.59
C ALA A 269 -1.75 -6.41 -17.42
N VAL A 270 -2.87 -6.84 -17.97
CA VAL A 270 -2.98 -8.10 -18.72
C VAL A 270 -3.38 -7.82 -20.16
N ASP A 271 -2.62 -8.34 -21.10
CA ASP A 271 -2.99 -8.34 -22.51
C ASP A 271 -2.51 -9.60 -23.22
N ARG A 272 -3.27 -10.05 -24.20
CA ARG A 272 -2.92 -11.19 -25.08
C ARG A 272 -1.95 -10.80 -26.20
N ASP A 273 -1.85 -9.51 -26.51
CA ASP A 273 -0.95 -8.96 -27.53
C ASP A 273 0.39 -8.55 -26.90
N LEU A 274 1.46 -9.23 -27.31
CA LEU A 274 2.82 -8.94 -26.84
C LEU A 274 3.20 -7.48 -27.10
N ALA A 275 2.80 -6.90 -28.23
CA ALA A 275 3.10 -5.52 -28.56
C ALA A 275 2.37 -4.53 -27.64
N ALA A 276 1.17 -4.85 -27.16
CA ALA A 276 0.50 -4.10 -26.11
C ALA A 276 1.28 -4.17 -24.78
N CYS A 277 1.73 -5.34 -24.38
CA CYS A 277 2.58 -5.50 -23.19
C CYS A 277 3.87 -4.68 -23.24
N GLU A 278 4.51 -4.59 -24.41
CA GLU A 278 5.71 -3.75 -24.62
C GLU A 278 5.39 -2.26 -24.50
N LEU A 279 4.22 -1.82 -25.01
CA LEU A 279 3.75 -0.44 -24.85
C LEU A 279 3.53 -0.10 -23.37
N VAL A 280 2.92 -1.00 -22.60
CA VAL A 280 2.74 -0.79 -21.15
C VAL A 280 4.08 -0.62 -20.46
N ARG A 281 5.06 -1.51 -20.71
CA ARG A 281 6.41 -1.41 -20.12
C ARG A 281 7.09 -0.10 -20.48
N ARG A 282 7.02 0.31 -21.75
CA ARG A 282 7.56 1.59 -22.21
C ARG A 282 6.91 2.77 -21.52
N ASN A 283 5.58 2.78 -21.42
CA ASN A 283 4.85 3.85 -20.75
C ASN A 283 5.15 3.86 -19.25
N ALA A 284 5.23 2.69 -18.58
CA ALA A 284 5.61 2.59 -17.17
C ALA A 284 6.99 3.21 -16.91
N ALA A 285 7.98 2.91 -17.75
CA ALA A 285 9.31 3.51 -17.67
C ALA A 285 9.28 5.03 -17.90
N THR A 286 8.49 5.51 -18.88
CA THR A 286 8.36 6.96 -19.17
C THR A 286 7.79 7.74 -17.99
N PHE A 287 6.85 7.15 -17.26
CA PHE A 287 6.21 7.78 -16.12
C PHE A 287 6.85 7.44 -14.76
N GLY A 288 7.92 6.64 -14.74
CA GLY A 288 8.60 6.24 -13.52
C GLY A 288 7.72 5.45 -12.55
N VAL A 289 6.77 4.64 -13.06
CA VAL A 289 5.85 3.85 -12.22
C VAL A 289 6.07 2.35 -12.40
N ALA A 290 5.76 1.58 -11.34
CA ALA A 290 5.79 0.12 -11.38
C ALA A 290 4.44 -0.44 -11.84
N VAL A 291 4.46 -1.32 -12.84
CA VAL A 291 3.30 -2.08 -13.33
C VAL A 291 3.74 -3.51 -13.61
N ASP A 292 3.06 -4.48 -13.02
CA ASP A 292 3.25 -5.89 -13.32
C ASP A 292 2.56 -6.23 -14.65
N VAL A 293 3.33 -6.53 -15.69
CA VAL A 293 2.79 -6.78 -17.04
C VAL A 293 2.73 -8.27 -17.34
N VAL A 294 1.54 -8.79 -17.56
CA VAL A 294 1.26 -10.19 -17.85
C VAL A 294 0.83 -10.36 -19.30
N HIS A 295 1.68 -11.01 -20.10
CA HIS A 295 1.34 -11.41 -21.46
C HIS A 295 0.55 -12.72 -21.44
N ALA A 296 -0.78 -12.62 -21.44
CA ALA A 296 -1.69 -13.77 -21.43
C ALA A 296 -3.11 -13.37 -21.83
N ALA A 297 -3.92 -14.35 -22.21
CA ALA A 297 -5.32 -14.15 -22.52
C ALA A 297 -6.21 -14.28 -21.27
N ALA A 298 -7.05 -13.30 -20.98
CA ALA A 298 -8.16 -13.43 -20.07
C ALA A 298 -9.31 -14.22 -20.77
N PRO A 299 -10.08 -15.06 -20.03
CA PRO A 299 -10.06 -15.19 -18.57
C PRO A 299 -9.00 -16.14 -17.99
N HIS A 300 -8.34 -16.98 -18.80
CA HIS A 300 -7.46 -18.06 -18.34
C HIS A 300 -6.28 -17.59 -17.47
N ALA A 301 -5.82 -16.36 -17.65
CA ALA A 301 -4.73 -15.82 -16.86
C ALA A 301 -5.14 -15.46 -15.42
N LEU A 302 -6.44 -15.19 -15.16
CA LEU A 302 -6.90 -14.55 -13.93
C LEU A 302 -6.67 -15.40 -12.68
N ASP A 303 -6.69 -16.72 -12.79
CA ASP A 303 -6.53 -17.62 -11.65
C ASP A 303 -5.13 -17.60 -11.03
N ARG A 304 -4.15 -17.10 -11.77
CA ARG A 304 -2.75 -17.00 -11.34
C ARG A 304 -2.39 -15.62 -10.80
N LEU A 305 -3.30 -14.67 -10.88
CA LEU A 305 -3.07 -13.30 -10.43
C LEU A 305 -3.41 -13.17 -8.94
N PRO A 306 -2.73 -12.26 -8.22
CA PRO A 306 -3.11 -11.92 -6.86
C PRO A 306 -4.49 -11.25 -6.87
N GLU A 307 -5.29 -11.47 -5.80
CA GLU A 307 -6.66 -10.96 -5.68
C GLU A 307 -6.74 -9.43 -5.80
N PRO A 308 -7.59 -8.88 -6.70
CA PRO A 308 -7.71 -7.44 -6.92
C PRO A 308 -8.61 -6.75 -5.90
N ASP A 309 -8.36 -5.46 -5.64
CA ASP A 309 -9.28 -4.56 -4.94
C ASP A 309 -10.22 -3.84 -5.90
N ALA A 310 -9.72 -3.56 -7.11
CA ALA A 310 -10.49 -2.97 -8.19
C ALA A 310 -10.06 -3.56 -9.55
N VAL A 311 -10.98 -3.62 -10.50
CA VAL A 311 -10.71 -4.15 -11.85
C VAL A 311 -11.25 -3.21 -12.90
N PHE A 312 -10.43 -2.88 -13.89
CA PHE A 312 -10.86 -2.29 -15.15
C PHE A 312 -10.84 -3.34 -16.26
N VAL A 313 -11.92 -3.43 -17.03
CA VAL A 313 -12.02 -4.26 -18.22
C VAL A 313 -12.14 -3.37 -19.45
N GLY A 314 -11.02 -3.20 -20.16
CA GLY A 314 -10.91 -2.44 -21.40
C GLY A 314 -11.09 -3.29 -22.66
N GLY A 315 -11.06 -4.62 -22.51
CA GLY A 315 -11.19 -5.57 -23.62
C GLY A 315 -11.62 -6.96 -23.17
N GLY A 316 -11.99 -7.83 -24.12
CA GLY A 316 -12.35 -9.24 -23.84
C GLY A 316 -13.85 -9.49 -23.66
N GLY A 317 -14.68 -8.44 -23.62
CA GLY A 317 -16.14 -8.56 -23.61
C GLY A 317 -16.76 -9.02 -22.28
N PRO A 318 -18.06 -9.37 -22.28
CA PRO A 318 -18.82 -9.72 -21.06
C PRO A 318 -18.31 -10.96 -20.33
N ASP A 319 -17.74 -11.94 -21.04
CA ASP A 319 -17.23 -13.18 -20.43
C ASP A 319 -15.99 -12.90 -19.55
N VAL A 320 -15.12 -12.02 -20.01
CA VAL A 320 -13.96 -11.56 -19.20
C VAL A 320 -14.43 -10.78 -17.99
N LEU A 321 -15.43 -9.91 -18.14
CA LEU A 321 -16.02 -9.17 -17.02
C LEU A 321 -16.62 -10.13 -15.99
N ALA A 322 -17.36 -11.16 -16.43
CA ALA A 322 -17.92 -12.18 -15.55
C ALA A 322 -16.84 -12.92 -14.74
N ALA A 323 -15.75 -13.29 -15.40
CA ALA A 323 -14.61 -13.94 -14.75
C ALA A 323 -13.90 -13.01 -13.73
N CYS A 324 -13.79 -11.73 -14.05
CA CYS A 324 -13.27 -10.72 -13.11
C CYS A 324 -14.21 -10.54 -11.91
N ALA A 325 -15.52 -10.50 -12.12
CA ALA A 325 -16.51 -10.38 -11.06
C ALA A 325 -16.46 -11.56 -10.09
N ALA A 326 -16.22 -12.78 -10.60
CA ALA A 326 -16.08 -13.98 -9.78
C ALA A 326 -14.88 -13.93 -8.80
N ARG A 327 -13.90 -13.02 -9.01
CA ARG A 327 -12.79 -12.80 -8.09
C ARG A 327 -13.15 -11.88 -6.91
N GLY A 328 -14.34 -11.33 -6.88
CA GLY A 328 -14.87 -10.57 -5.76
C GLY A 328 -14.24 -9.20 -5.49
N PRO A 329 -13.77 -8.43 -6.52
CA PRO A 329 -13.22 -7.09 -6.25
C PRO A 329 -14.27 -6.16 -5.66
N ALA A 330 -13.82 -5.20 -4.85
CA ALA A 330 -14.73 -4.20 -4.29
C ALA A 330 -15.28 -3.22 -5.34
N ARG A 331 -14.58 -3.04 -6.47
CA ARG A 331 -14.96 -2.12 -7.55
C ARG A 331 -14.64 -2.74 -8.90
N LEU A 332 -15.62 -2.71 -9.80
CA LEU A 332 -15.47 -3.13 -11.20
C LEU A 332 -15.84 -1.99 -12.12
N VAL A 333 -15.04 -1.75 -13.14
CA VAL A 333 -15.33 -0.78 -14.19
C VAL A 333 -15.06 -1.43 -15.55
N ALA A 334 -15.97 -1.27 -16.50
CA ALA A 334 -15.79 -1.73 -17.87
C ALA A 334 -16.16 -0.64 -18.87
N ALA A 335 -15.46 -0.58 -19.99
CA ALA A 335 -15.70 0.37 -21.06
C ALA A 335 -16.04 -0.36 -22.37
N TYR A 336 -17.19 -0.04 -22.95
CA TYR A 336 -17.68 -0.66 -24.17
C TYR A 336 -18.03 0.38 -25.24
N ALA A 337 -17.48 0.20 -26.44
CA ALA A 337 -17.90 0.94 -27.64
C ALA A 337 -19.09 0.26 -28.31
N ALA A 338 -19.20 -1.08 -28.20
CA ALA A 338 -20.30 -1.86 -28.80
C ALA A 338 -21.45 -2.00 -27.79
N VAL A 339 -22.66 -1.59 -28.24
CA VAL A 339 -23.86 -1.60 -27.39
C VAL A 339 -24.38 -3.02 -27.13
N GLU A 340 -24.04 -3.97 -27.98
CA GLU A 340 -24.40 -5.39 -27.85
C GLU A 340 -23.82 -6.04 -26.62
N HIS A 341 -22.72 -5.51 -26.09
CA HIS A 341 -22.06 -6.03 -24.88
C HIS A 341 -22.74 -5.57 -23.59
N LEU A 342 -23.57 -4.51 -23.60
CA LEU A 342 -24.10 -3.89 -22.39
C LEU A 342 -25.08 -4.80 -21.65
N GLY A 343 -26.04 -5.36 -22.33
CA GLY A 343 -27.02 -6.28 -21.73
C GLY A 343 -26.36 -7.50 -21.09
N PRO A 344 -25.53 -8.26 -21.84
CA PRO A 344 -24.76 -9.37 -21.26
C PRO A 344 -23.86 -8.99 -20.10
N ALA A 345 -23.17 -7.84 -20.17
CA ALA A 345 -22.30 -7.36 -19.09
C ALA A 345 -23.08 -7.05 -17.80
N ILE A 346 -24.23 -6.36 -17.91
CA ILE A 346 -25.10 -6.06 -16.77
C ILE A 346 -25.67 -7.36 -16.17
N ALA A 347 -26.06 -8.30 -17.01
CA ALA A 347 -26.55 -9.60 -16.56
C ALA A 347 -25.47 -10.39 -15.78
N ALA A 348 -24.23 -10.40 -16.29
CA ALA A 348 -23.10 -11.06 -15.66
C ALA A 348 -22.77 -10.45 -14.29
N LEU A 349 -22.73 -9.11 -14.19
CA LEU A 349 -22.49 -8.41 -12.93
C LEU A 349 -23.57 -8.73 -11.89
N ARG A 350 -24.83 -8.71 -12.28
CA ARG A 350 -25.97 -9.05 -11.40
C ARG A 350 -25.90 -10.51 -10.92
N ALA A 351 -25.58 -11.43 -11.82
CA ALA A 351 -25.42 -12.84 -11.49
C ALA A 351 -24.28 -13.08 -10.48
N ALA A 352 -23.25 -12.24 -10.51
CA ALA A 352 -22.14 -12.27 -9.57
C ALA A 352 -22.42 -11.49 -8.26
N GLY A 353 -23.63 -10.95 -8.04
CA GLY A 353 -24.00 -10.24 -6.82
C GLY A 353 -23.57 -8.78 -6.78
N TYR A 354 -23.40 -8.14 -7.95
CA TYR A 354 -23.04 -6.72 -8.05
C TYR A 354 -24.24 -5.86 -8.43
N ARG A 355 -24.31 -4.66 -7.85
CA ARG A 355 -25.16 -3.58 -8.33
C ARG A 355 -24.41 -2.84 -9.44
N ALA A 356 -24.91 -2.90 -10.67
CA ALA A 356 -24.33 -2.27 -11.84
C ALA A 356 -25.03 -0.95 -12.16
N GLU A 357 -24.24 0.07 -12.42
CA GLU A 357 -24.63 1.37 -12.93
C GLU A 357 -23.81 1.70 -14.18
N GLY A 358 -24.20 2.69 -14.95
CA GLY A 358 -23.45 3.07 -16.14
C GLY A 358 -23.88 4.39 -16.74
N THR A 359 -23.02 4.92 -17.58
CA THR A 359 -23.31 6.11 -18.39
C THR A 359 -22.65 6.02 -19.76
N GLN A 360 -23.27 6.63 -20.75
CA GLN A 360 -22.66 6.82 -22.05
C GLN A 360 -21.98 8.18 -22.08
N LEU A 361 -20.70 8.19 -22.43
CA LEU A 361 -19.93 9.39 -22.71
C LEU A 361 -19.89 9.66 -24.21
N GLN A 362 -20.31 10.85 -24.58
CA GLN A 362 -20.13 11.40 -25.92
C GLN A 362 -19.44 12.75 -25.77
N ALA A 363 -18.23 12.86 -26.26
CA ALA A 363 -17.46 14.08 -26.22
C ALA A 363 -17.26 14.66 -27.62
N SER A 364 -17.12 15.98 -27.69
CA SER A 364 -16.70 16.67 -28.90
C SER A 364 -15.57 17.61 -28.52
N ARG A 365 -14.47 17.55 -29.27
CA ARG A 365 -13.29 18.40 -29.04
C ARG A 365 -13.24 19.55 -30.04
N LEU A 366 -12.71 20.68 -29.64
CA LEU A 366 -12.41 21.78 -30.56
C LEU A 366 -11.33 21.31 -31.52
N ALA A 367 -11.58 21.47 -32.82
CA ALA A 367 -10.65 21.23 -33.90
C ALA A 367 -10.57 22.48 -34.76
N GLU A 368 -9.35 22.95 -35.00
CA GLU A 368 -9.09 24.14 -35.82
C GLU A 368 -9.40 23.86 -37.29
N LEU A 369 -10.00 24.85 -37.96
CA LEU A 369 -10.25 24.88 -39.38
C LEU A 369 -9.14 25.70 -40.10
N PRO A 370 -8.98 25.52 -41.42
CA PRO A 370 -7.92 26.22 -42.19
C PRO A 370 -7.99 27.76 -42.12
N ASP A 371 -9.13 28.34 -41.79
CA ASP A 371 -9.34 29.78 -41.64
C ASP A 371 -9.10 30.30 -40.21
N GLY A 372 -8.61 29.43 -39.28
CA GLY A 372 -8.38 29.75 -37.87
C GLY A 372 -9.63 29.69 -37.00
N SER A 373 -10.81 29.44 -37.56
CA SER A 373 -12.02 29.17 -36.79
C SER A 373 -12.01 27.72 -36.24
N HIS A 374 -12.95 27.39 -35.33
CA HIS A 374 -13.00 26.09 -34.70
C HIS A 374 -14.33 25.39 -34.97
N ARG A 375 -14.29 24.08 -35.11
CA ARG A 375 -15.47 23.23 -35.10
C ARG A 375 -15.42 22.23 -33.95
N LEU A 376 -16.55 21.69 -33.57
CA LEU A 376 -16.63 20.55 -32.69
C LEU A 376 -16.45 19.23 -33.49
N ALA A 377 -15.40 18.49 -33.20
CA ALA A 377 -15.17 17.16 -33.75
C ALA A 377 -15.63 16.11 -32.74
N ALA A 378 -16.67 15.33 -33.11
CA ALA A 378 -17.23 14.31 -32.25
C ALA A 378 -16.27 13.11 -32.10
N LEU A 379 -16.19 12.58 -30.89
CA LEU A 379 -15.59 11.29 -30.58
C LEU A 379 -16.65 10.20 -30.60
N ASN A 380 -16.25 8.95 -30.90
CA ASN A 380 -17.16 7.82 -30.80
C ASN A 380 -17.68 7.68 -29.36
N PRO A 381 -18.99 7.50 -29.16
CA PRO A 381 -19.55 7.25 -27.84
C PRO A 381 -18.97 5.98 -27.22
N VAL A 382 -18.74 6.02 -25.91
CA VAL A 382 -18.31 4.87 -25.11
C VAL A 382 -19.21 4.77 -23.89
N THR A 383 -19.74 3.58 -23.63
CA THR A 383 -20.48 3.32 -22.39
C THR A 383 -19.52 2.79 -21.34
N VAL A 384 -19.48 3.46 -20.19
CA VAL A 384 -18.77 3.00 -19.01
C VAL A 384 -19.76 2.43 -18.02
N LEU A 385 -19.57 1.17 -17.67
CA LEU A 385 -20.29 0.48 -16.60
C LEU A 385 -19.39 0.43 -15.38
N TRP A 386 -19.97 0.60 -14.19
CA TRP A 386 -19.28 0.37 -12.92
C TRP A 386 -20.17 -0.42 -11.99
N ALA A 387 -19.57 -1.18 -11.08
CA ALA A 387 -20.29 -2.05 -10.18
C ALA A 387 -19.56 -2.22 -8.84
N GLU A 388 -20.35 -2.33 -7.79
CA GLU A 388 -19.95 -2.63 -6.42
C GLU A 388 -20.79 -3.78 -5.88
N PRO A 389 -20.29 -4.59 -4.93
CA PRO A 389 -21.08 -5.64 -4.28
C PRO A 389 -22.43 -5.09 -3.78
N ALA A 390 -23.51 -5.84 -3.97
CA ALA A 390 -24.88 -5.45 -3.63
C ALA A 390 -25.14 -5.44 -2.11
#